data_38f0d4e57073e0866f3731d9bbb4ae4a
#
_entry.id   38f0d4e57073e0866f3731d9bbb4ae4a
#
_cell.length_a   1.000
_cell.length_b   1.000
_cell.length_c   1.000
_cell.angle_alpha   90.00
_cell.angle_beta   90.00
_cell.angle_gamma   90.00
#
_symmetry.space_group_name_H-M   'P 1'
#
loop_
_entity.id
_entity.type
_entity.pdbx_description
1 polymer ?
#
loop_
_entity_poly.entity_id
_entity_poly.type
_entity_poly.pdbx_seq_one_letter_code
_entity_poly.pdbx_strand_id
1 'polypeptide(L)'
;MEKTMEKIVALAKARGFVYPGSEIYGGLANTWDYGNLGVELKNNVKRAWWQKFVQESPYNVGVDCAILMNPQTWIASGHLGGFSDPLMDCKECHERFRADKIIEDYAHEHGIDIPDSIDGWSHEEMEGFVKEHEVPCPTCGKHNFTEIREFNLMFKTFQGVTEDAKNVVYLRPETAQGIFVNFKNVQRTSRKKLPFGIGQIGKSFRNEITPGNFTFRTREFEQMELEFFCKPDTDLEWFAYWKKFCLDWLFSLGLKDEEVRYRDHDKEELSFYSKATTDVEFLFPFGWGELWGIADRTDYDLTQHQNVSGQDLTYFDDETNEKYIPYVIEPSLGADRVVLAFLCAAYDEEELEDGSTRTVMHFHPELAPVKIGVLPLSKKLNEGAEKVYAMLSKYYNCEFDDRGNIGKRYRRQDEIGTPFCVTYDFDSEEDGAVTVRDRDTMQQERIKIEDLKAYFEKKFEW
;
A
#
# COMPACT_ATOMS: atom_id res chain seq x y z
N MET A 1 9.83 -11.01 -21.96
CA MET A 1 11.12 -10.43 -21.52
C MET A 1 11.16 -10.35 -20.00
N GLU A 2 12.35 -10.29 -19.39
CA GLU A 2 12.48 -10.23 -17.93
C GLU A 2 11.93 -8.92 -17.37
N LYS A 3 11.06 -8.99 -16.35
CA LYS A 3 10.58 -7.85 -15.59
C LYS A 3 11.65 -7.42 -14.59
N THR A 4 12.13 -6.18 -14.67
CA THR A 4 13.08 -5.63 -13.70
C THR A 4 12.55 -4.36 -13.07
N MET A 5 12.98 -4.05 -11.85
CA MET A 5 12.60 -2.80 -11.19
C MET A 5 13.00 -1.58 -12.01
N GLU A 6 14.15 -1.61 -12.70
CA GLU A 6 14.58 -0.50 -13.55
C GLU A 6 13.57 -0.18 -14.66
N LYS A 7 13.04 -1.20 -15.36
CA LYS A 7 12.04 -1.00 -16.42
C LYS A 7 10.75 -0.42 -15.86
N ILE A 8 10.27 -0.96 -14.74
CA ILE A 8 9.03 -0.53 -14.09
C ILE A 8 9.17 0.92 -13.60
N VAL A 9 10.27 1.26 -12.92
CA VAL A 9 10.57 2.62 -12.45
C VAL A 9 10.71 3.59 -13.61
N ALA A 10 11.40 3.19 -14.69
CA ALA A 10 11.54 4.02 -15.88
C ALA A 10 10.18 4.33 -16.53
N LEU A 11 9.31 3.33 -16.68
CA LEU A 11 7.95 3.51 -17.17
C LEU A 11 7.15 4.43 -16.23
N ALA A 12 7.18 4.16 -14.92
CA ALA A 12 6.45 4.92 -13.92
C ALA A 12 6.78 6.41 -13.97
N LYS A 13 8.07 6.74 -14.07
CA LYS A 13 8.55 8.13 -14.22
C LYS A 13 8.14 8.73 -15.57
N ALA A 14 8.37 8.01 -16.67
CA ALA A 14 8.11 8.51 -18.01
C ALA A 14 6.63 8.74 -18.30
N ARG A 15 5.73 8.00 -17.65
CA ARG A 15 4.27 8.06 -17.89
C ARG A 15 3.49 8.82 -16.81
N GLY A 16 4.16 9.33 -15.80
CA GLY A 16 3.50 10.16 -14.78
C GLY A 16 2.78 9.36 -13.70
N PHE A 17 3.27 8.16 -13.39
CA PHE A 17 2.83 7.43 -12.21
C PHE A 17 3.51 7.94 -10.95
N VAL A 18 4.84 8.06 -10.97
CA VAL A 18 5.60 8.50 -9.79
C VAL A 18 6.79 9.35 -10.24
N TYR A 19 7.02 10.46 -9.54
CA TYR A 19 8.16 11.36 -9.74
C TYR A 19 9.04 11.39 -8.49
N PRO A 20 10.34 11.70 -8.61
CA PRO A 20 11.15 12.06 -7.44
C PRO A 20 10.57 13.29 -6.74
N GLY A 21 10.39 13.23 -5.43
CA GLY A 21 9.86 14.36 -4.66
C GLY A 21 10.82 15.55 -4.69
N SER A 22 10.32 16.75 -4.98
CA SER A 22 11.12 17.98 -5.07
C SER A 22 12.26 17.91 -6.08
N GLU A 23 12.07 17.26 -7.22
CA GLU A 23 13.10 16.95 -8.23
C GLU A 23 13.85 18.20 -8.70
N ILE A 24 13.18 19.34 -8.86
CA ILE A 24 13.80 20.60 -9.31
C ILE A 24 14.88 21.14 -8.37
N TYR A 25 14.92 20.68 -7.12
CA TYR A 25 15.93 21.00 -6.12
C TYR A 25 16.93 19.87 -5.89
N GLY A 26 16.97 18.86 -6.77
CA GLY A 26 17.82 17.66 -6.62
C GLY A 26 17.15 16.54 -5.85
N GLY A 27 15.89 16.71 -5.48
CA GLY A 27 15.12 15.70 -4.76
C GLY A 27 15.41 15.63 -3.25
N LEU A 28 14.65 14.81 -2.57
CA LEU A 28 14.91 14.35 -1.20
C LEU A 28 14.95 12.83 -1.22
N ALA A 29 15.99 12.22 -0.66
CA ALA A 29 16.22 10.78 -0.75
C ALA A 29 14.98 9.97 -0.33
N ASN A 30 14.58 9.05 -1.20
CA ASN A 30 13.41 8.16 -1.02
C ASN A 30 12.10 8.89 -0.68
N THR A 31 11.92 10.06 -1.26
CA THR A 31 10.67 10.81 -1.25
C THR A 31 10.11 10.84 -2.67
N TRP A 32 8.86 10.51 -2.82
CA TRP A 32 8.21 10.32 -4.10
C TRP A 32 6.88 11.06 -4.16
N ASP A 33 6.61 11.68 -5.31
CA ASP A 33 5.32 12.29 -5.63
C ASP A 33 4.55 11.39 -6.60
N TYR A 34 3.28 11.13 -6.32
CA TYR A 34 2.41 10.48 -7.29
C TYR A 34 1.99 11.50 -8.35
N GLY A 35 2.29 11.19 -9.62
CA GLY A 35 1.93 12.01 -10.75
C GLY A 35 0.44 11.89 -11.12
N ASN A 36 0.07 12.45 -12.26
CA ASN A 36 -1.31 12.49 -12.75
C ASN A 36 -1.95 11.10 -12.93
N LEU A 37 -1.18 10.08 -13.35
CA LEU A 37 -1.68 8.70 -13.44
C LEU A 37 -1.54 7.96 -12.09
N GLY A 38 -0.47 8.23 -11.36
CA GLY A 38 -0.23 7.59 -10.08
C GLY A 38 -1.25 7.94 -9.02
N VAL A 39 -1.70 9.20 -8.96
CA VAL A 39 -2.75 9.61 -8.01
C VAL A 39 -4.08 8.93 -8.30
N GLU A 40 -4.43 8.77 -9.57
CA GLU A 40 -5.64 8.05 -9.98
C GLU A 40 -5.56 6.56 -9.64
N LEU A 41 -4.42 5.91 -9.95
CA LEU A 41 -4.18 4.51 -9.57
C LEU A 41 -4.30 4.32 -8.06
N LYS A 42 -3.62 5.15 -7.28
CA LYS A 42 -3.64 5.07 -5.81
C LYS A 42 -5.04 5.32 -5.23
N ASN A 43 -5.77 6.29 -5.78
CA ASN A 43 -7.15 6.56 -5.37
C ASN A 43 -8.09 5.40 -5.73
N ASN A 44 -7.91 4.75 -6.88
CA ASN A 44 -8.69 3.58 -7.27
C ASN A 44 -8.41 2.40 -6.31
N VAL A 45 -7.15 2.14 -5.95
CA VAL A 45 -6.78 1.12 -4.95
C VAL A 45 -7.44 1.41 -3.61
N LYS A 46 -7.36 2.64 -3.12
CA LYS A 46 -7.98 3.04 -1.85
C LYS A 46 -9.51 2.91 -1.88
N ARG A 47 -10.13 3.26 -3.02
CA ARG A 47 -11.58 3.12 -3.21
C ARG A 47 -12.00 1.65 -3.21
N ALA A 48 -11.26 0.79 -3.93
CA ALA A 48 -11.51 -0.65 -3.96
C ALA A 48 -11.40 -1.27 -2.56
N TRP A 49 -10.40 -0.86 -1.77
CA TRP A 49 -10.27 -1.30 -0.38
C TRP A 49 -11.45 -0.82 0.47
N TRP A 50 -11.77 0.48 0.41
CA TRP A 50 -12.87 1.05 1.20
C TRP A 50 -14.21 0.42 0.87
N GLN A 51 -14.45 0.14 -0.41
CA GLN A 51 -15.66 -0.53 -0.86
C GLN A 51 -15.80 -1.90 -0.21
N LYS A 52 -14.77 -2.75 -0.31
CA LYS A 52 -14.84 -4.14 0.20
C LYS A 52 -14.76 -4.23 1.72
N PHE A 53 -13.85 -3.47 2.34
CA PHE A 53 -13.59 -3.59 3.78
C PHE A 53 -14.54 -2.76 4.63
N VAL A 54 -15.11 -1.69 4.11
CA VAL A 54 -15.99 -0.79 4.88
C VAL A 54 -17.41 -0.76 4.32
N GLN A 55 -17.58 -0.40 3.06
CA GLN A 55 -18.92 -0.15 2.49
C GLN A 55 -19.77 -1.41 2.36
N GLU A 56 -19.21 -2.50 1.82
CA GLU A 56 -19.92 -3.78 1.60
C GLU A 56 -19.92 -4.65 2.88
N SER A 57 -19.13 -4.32 3.89
CA SER A 57 -19.09 -5.08 5.13
C SER A 57 -20.28 -4.75 6.04
N PRO A 58 -21.02 -5.75 6.53
CA PRO A 58 -22.07 -5.52 7.52
C PRO A 58 -21.51 -5.17 8.91
N TYR A 59 -20.22 -5.42 9.13
CA TYR A 59 -19.56 -5.26 10.42
C TYR A 59 -18.91 -3.89 10.58
N ASN A 60 -18.30 -3.37 9.52
CA ASN A 60 -17.30 -2.31 9.61
C ASN A 60 -17.88 -0.91 9.41
N VAL A 61 -17.19 0.06 9.98
CA VAL A 61 -17.41 1.51 9.78
C VAL A 61 -16.06 2.17 9.56
N GLY A 62 -16.05 3.43 9.12
CA GLY A 62 -14.82 4.16 8.86
C GLY A 62 -14.61 5.35 9.80
N VAL A 63 -13.34 5.73 9.97
CA VAL A 63 -12.92 6.98 10.62
C VAL A 63 -11.82 7.67 9.83
N ASP A 64 -11.58 8.93 10.13
CA ASP A 64 -10.40 9.69 9.70
C ASP A 64 -9.87 10.44 10.91
N CYS A 65 -8.82 9.92 11.54
CA CYS A 65 -8.24 10.46 12.74
C CYS A 65 -7.13 11.47 12.42
N ALA A 66 -6.93 12.45 13.28
CA ALA A 66 -5.84 13.42 13.16
C ALA A 66 -4.47 12.72 13.18
N ILE A 67 -3.51 13.23 12.39
CA ILE A 67 -2.11 12.79 12.41
C ILE A 67 -1.44 13.17 13.73
N LEU A 68 -1.67 14.41 14.18
CA LEU A 68 -1.15 14.93 15.44
C LEU A 68 -2.09 14.51 16.58
N MET A 69 -1.55 13.77 17.53
CA MET A 69 -2.29 13.20 18.64
C MET A 69 -1.62 13.57 19.96
N ASN A 70 -2.37 13.45 21.05
CA ASN A 70 -1.79 13.64 22.38
C ASN A 70 -0.61 12.68 22.59
N PRO A 71 0.57 13.16 23.00
CA PRO A 71 1.75 12.30 23.21
C PRO A 71 1.52 11.11 24.16
N GLN A 72 0.54 11.20 25.07
CA GLN A 72 0.16 10.08 25.94
C GLN A 72 -0.30 8.84 25.15
N THR A 73 -0.84 9.04 23.95
CA THR A 73 -1.19 7.94 23.04
C THR A 73 0.01 7.07 22.72
N TRP A 74 1.16 7.69 22.46
CA TRP A 74 2.41 7.01 22.10
C TRP A 74 3.15 6.42 23.31
N ILE A 75 2.90 6.94 24.49
CA ILE A 75 3.35 6.34 25.76
C ILE A 75 2.53 5.07 26.01
N ALA A 76 1.20 5.15 25.90
CA ALA A 76 0.30 4.02 26.15
C ALA A 76 0.58 2.86 25.18
N SER A 77 0.74 3.16 23.90
CA SER A 77 1.03 2.15 22.86
C SER A 77 2.45 1.59 22.89
N GLY A 78 3.36 2.18 23.68
CA GLY A 78 4.77 1.75 23.76
C GLY A 78 5.70 2.31 22.68
N HIS A 79 5.20 3.07 21.71
CA HIS A 79 6.01 3.59 20.60
C HIS A 79 7.16 4.51 21.05
N LEU A 80 6.97 5.29 22.10
CA LEU A 80 8.05 6.15 22.59
C LEU A 80 9.17 5.39 23.30
N GLY A 81 8.87 4.20 23.81
CA GLY A 81 9.85 3.39 24.56
C GLY A 81 10.50 2.27 23.76
N GLY A 82 9.83 1.73 22.70
CA GLY A 82 10.27 0.51 22.06
C GLY A 82 10.14 0.50 20.53
N PHE A 83 9.71 1.59 19.90
CA PHE A 83 9.64 1.64 18.45
C PHE A 83 10.96 2.16 17.86
N SER A 84 11.95 1.27 17.84
CA SER A 84 13.32 1.60 17.46
C SER A 84 13.95 0.48 16.64
N ASP A 85 14.92 0.86 15.80
CA ASP A 85 15.77 -0.07 15.06
C ASP A 85 17.18 -0.08 15.62
N PRO A 86 17.90 -1.22 15.58
CA PRO A 86 19.29 -1.30 15.95
C PRO A 86 20.17 -0.60 14.92
N LEU A 87 20.74 0.55 15.29
CA LEU A 87 21.55 1.40 14.44
C LEU A 87 23.03 1.22 14.72
N MET A 88 23.84 1.02 13.68
CA MET A 88 25.31 1.12 13.74
C MET A 88 25.85 2.00 12.61
N ASP A 89 26.97 2.70 12.87
CA ASP A 89 27.65 3.55 11.90
C ASP A 89 28.98 2.91 11.48
N CYS A 90 29.32 2.96 10.19
CA CYS A 90 30.68 2.65 9.76
C CYS A 90 31.60 3.81 10.15
N LYS A 91 32.69 3.54 10.92
CA LYS A 91 33.63 4.57 11.36
C LYS A 91 34.51 5.12 10.24
N GLU A 92 34.56 4.43 9.08
CA GLU A 92 35.41 4.80 7.95
C GLU A 92 34.68 5.69 6.93
N CYS A 93 33.49 5.30 6.51
CA CYS A 93 32.71 6.06 5.52
C CYS A 93 31.56 6.89 6.14
N HIS A 94 31.31 6.74 7.44
CA HIS A 94 30.28 7.44 8.21
C HIS A 94 28.84 7.14 7.74
N GLU A 95 28.65 6.09 6.93
CA GLU A 95 27.32 5.62 6.56
C GLU A 95 26.66 4.87 7.72
N ARG A 96 25.33 4.95 7.75
CA ARG A 96 24.47 4.39 8.81
C ARG A 96 23.67 3.21 8.30
N PHE A 97 23.56 2.20 9.15
CA PHE A 97 22.91 0.95 8.78
C PHE A 97 22.07 0.40 9.92
N ARG A 98 21.04 -0.34 9.56
CA ARG A 98 20.38 -1.26 10.48
C ARG A 98 21.27 -2.48 10.66
N ALA A 99 21.62 -2.77 11.90
CA ALA A 99 22.51 -3.87 12.21
C ALA A 99 21.90 -5.24 11.85
N ASP A 100 20.62 -5.43 12.16
CA ASP A 100 19.85 -6.62 11.82
C ASP A 100 19.88 -6.91 10.30
N LYS A 101 19.62 -5.92 9.47
CA LYS A 101 19.58 -6.09 8.01
C LYS A 101 20.95 -6.44 7.40
N ILE A 102 22.01 -5.80 7.87
CA ILE A 102 23.36 -6.16 7.39
C ILE A 102 23.72 -7.61 7.77
N ILE A 103 23.32 -8.06 8.95
CA ILE A 103 23.57 -9.42 9.42
C ILE A 103 22.75 -10.41 8.58
N GLU A 104 21.46 -10.18 8.38
CA GLU A 104 20.59 -11.02 7.58
C GLU A 104 21.08 -11.14 6.12
N ASP A 105 21.39 -10.01 5.48
CA ASP A 105 21.90 -9.97 4.11
C ASP A 105 23.23 -10.73 3.99
N TYR A 106 24.16 -10.50 4.91
CA TYR A 106 25.44 -11.18 4.93
C TYR A 106 25.32 -12.69 5.14
N ALA A 107 24.47 -13.11 6.09
CA ALA A 107 24.24 -14.51 6.37
C ALA A 107 23.63 -15.23 5.15
N HIS A 108 22.65 -14.61 4.50
CA HIS A 108 22.02 -15.13 3.29
C HIS A 108 23.03 -15.29 2.15
N GLU A 109 23.85 -14.25 1.89
CA GLU A 109 24.88 -14.29 0.83
C GLU A 109 25.95 -15.37 1.05
N HIS A 110 26.27 -15.67 2.32
CA HIS A 110 27.32 -16.62 2.68
C HIS A 110 26.81 -17.99 3.11
N GLY A 111 25.46 -18.20 3.06
CA GLY A 111 24.86 -19.47 3.43
C GLY A 111 25.02 -19.82 4.91
N ILE A 112 25.06 -18.82 5.78
CA ILE A 112 25.12 -18.99 7.23
C ILE A 112 23.71 -19.22 7.73
N ASP A 113 23.52 -20.27 8.52
CA ASP A 113 22.23 -20.64 9.10
C ASP A 113 21.90 -19.73 10.29
N ILE A 114 20.94 -18.85 10.08
CA ILE A 114 20.34 -17.96 11.09
C ILE A 114 18.82 -18.02 10.95
N PRO A 115 18.04 -17.62 11.98
CA PRO A 115 16.59 -17.43 11.81
C PRO A 115 16.24 -16.51 10.65
N ASP A 116 15.07 -16.70 10.05
CA ASP A 116 14.56 -15.85 8.94
C ASP A 116 14.45 -14.36 9.34
N SER A 117 14.27 -14.09 10.65
CA SER A 117 14.38 -12.77 11.25
C SER A 117 15.18 -12.84 12.55
N ILE A 118 16.04 -11.85 12.78
CA ILE A 118 16.81 -11.70 14.00
C ILE A 118 16.33 -10.54 14.89
N ASP A 119 15.10 -10.12 14.72
CA ASP A 119 14.49 -9.03 15.52
C ASP A 119 14.48 -9.31 17.03
N GLY A 120 14.57 -10.59 17.42
CA GLY A 120 14.68 -11.02 18.81
C GLY A 120 16.11 -11.06 19.40
N TRP A 121 17.11 -10.79 18.59
CA TRP A 121 18.51 -10.81 19.07
C TRP A 121 18.84 -9.57 19.92
N SER A 122 19.62 -9.77 20.96
CA SER A 122 20.20 -8.68 21.73
C SER A 122 21.28 -7.95 20.93
N HIS A 123 21.60 -6.71 21.31
CA HIS A 123 22.72 -5.96 20.69
C HIS A 123 24.04 -6.71 20.81
N GLU A 124 24.26 -7.40 21.94
CA GLU A 124 25.49 -8.19 22.16
C GLU A 124 25.59 -9.37 21.17
N GLU A 125 24.48 -10.04 20.87
CA GLU A 125 24.44 -11.13 19.88
C GLU A 125 24.70 -10.59 18.47
N MET A 126 24.07 -9.50 18.09
CA MET A 126 24.28 -8.84 16.79
C MET A 126 25.75 -8.37 16.65
N GLU A 127 26.30 -7.67 17.65
CA GLU A 127 27.71 -7.23 17.66
C GLU A 127 28.67 -8.42 17.64
N GLY A 128 28.35 -9.49 18.35
CA GLY A 128 29.08 -10.74 18.34
C GLY A 128 29.19 -11.32 16.93
N PHE A 129 28.05 -11.45 16.26
CA PHE A 129 27.99 -11.95 14.88
C PHE A 129 28.81 -11.08 13.91
N VAL A 130 28.63 -9.76 13.96
CA VAL A 130 29.39 -8.81 13.10
C VAL A 130 30.89 -8.95 13.28
N LYS A 131 31.36 -9.15 14.52
CA LYS A 131 32.79 -9.33 14.82
C LYS A 131 33.29 -10.72 14.43
N GLU A 132 32.56 -11.78 14.74
CA GLU A 132 32.96 -13.17 14.48
C GLU A 132 33.08 -13.45 12.97
N HIS A 133 32.12 -12.95 12.19
CA HIS A 133 32.08 -13.17 10.75
C HIS A 133 32.78 -12.07 9.94
N GLU A 134 33.42 -11.10 10.61
CA GLU A 134 34.05 -9.95 9.95
C GLU A 134 33.14 -9.32 8.88
N VAL A 135 31.88 -9.04 9.24
CA VAL A 135 30.88 -8.49 8.31
C VAL A 135 31.37 -7.16 7.74
N PRO A 136 31.50 -7.02 6.40
CA PRO A 136 32.00 -5.79 5.80
C PRO A 136 30.90 -4.71 5.71
N CYS A 137 31.32 -3.46 5.76
CA CYS A 137 30.44 -2.34 5.44
C CYS A 137 29.98 -2.43 3.97
N PRO A 138 28.68 -2.42 3.68
CA PRO A 138 28.15 -2.53 2.31
C PRO A 138 28.66 -1.42 1.37
N THR A 139 29.02 -0.25 1.93
CA THR A 139 29.44 0.91 1.14
C THR A 139 30.96 0.92 0.88
N CYS A 140 31.79 0.67 1.89
CA CYS A 140 33.24 0.84 1.75
C CYS A 140 34.05 -0.45 1.94
N GLY A 141 33.39 -1.57 2.28
CA GLY A 141 34.05 -2.87 2.49
C GLY A 141 34.91 -3.00 3.75
N LYS A 142 34.91 -2.01 4.64
CA LYS A 142 35.66 -2.04 5.89
C LYS A 142 34.85 -2.67 7.02
N HIS A 143 35.54 -3.22 8.04
CA HIS A 143 34.95 -3.96 9.16
C HIS A 143 34.97 -3.16 10.46
N ASN A 144 34.83 -1.84 10.41
CA ASN A 144 34.99 -0.96 11.57
C ASN A 144 33.69 -0.22 11.86
N PHE A 145 32.83 -0.83 12.69
CA PHE A 145 31.55 -0.26 13.10
C PHE A 145 31.58 0.31 14.52
N THR A 146 30.62 1.18 14.82
CA THR A 146 30.29 1.63 16.17
C THR A 146 29.59 0.51 16.94
N GLU A 147 29.43 0.69 18.25
CA GLU A 147 28.46 -0.09 19.03
C GLU A 147 27.05 0.15 18.50
N ILE A 148 26.17 -0.86 18.66
CA ILE A 148 24.77 -0.77 18.27
C ILE A 148 24.02 0.10 19.28
N ARG A 149 23.17 0.98 18.80
CA ARG A 149 22.30 1.85 19.61
C ARG A 149 20.88 1.85 19.09
N GLU A 150 19.92 2.03 19.98
CA GLU A 150 18.52 2.19 19.60
C GLU A 150 18.28 3.53 18.88
N PHE A 151 17.60 3.47 17.76
CA PHE A 151 17.15 4.63 17.00
C PHE A 151 15.62 4.64 16.91
N ASN A 152 14.97 5.51 17.68
CA ASN A 152 13.51 5.62 17.64
C ASN A 152 13.03 6.21 16.30
N LEU A 153 12.09 5.51 15.65
CA LEU A 153 11.61 5.83 14.31
C LEU A 153 10.54 6.92 14.28
N MET A 154 10.09 7.45 15.39
CA MET A 154 9.08 8.50 15.40
C MET A 154 9.65 9.85 15.00
N PHE A 155 9.02 10.50 14.02
CA PHE A 155 9.29 11.91 13.74
C PHE A 155 8.77 12.79 14.85
N LYS A 156 9.64 13.64 15.36
CA LYS A 156 9.35 14.62 16.42
C LYS A 156 9.19 16.02 15.83
N THR A 157 8.19 16.76 16.32
CA THR A 157 8.00 18.17 15.99
C THR A 157 7.46 18.92 17.20
N PHE A 158 7.14 20.20 17.06
CA PHE A 158 6.66 21.06 18.15
C PHE A 158 5.34 21.71 17.77
N GLN A 159 4.46 21.84 18.77
CA GLN A 159 3.21 22.58 18.64
C GLN A 159 3.35 23.90 19.42
N GLY A 160 2.95 25.01 18.79
CA GLY A 160 3.08 26.34 19.40
C GLY A 160 4.34 27.08 18.98
N VAL A 161 4.68 28.14 19.74
CA VAL A 161 5.73 29.10 19.35
C VAL A 161 7.12 28.79 19.92
N THR A 162 7.22 27.85 20.84
CA THR A 162 8.49 27.48 21.51
C THR A 162 8.81 26.00 21.28
N GLU A 163 10.09 25.74 21.01
CA GLU A 163 10.64 24.38 20.83
C GLU A 163 11.12 23.83 22.18
N ASP A 164 10.22 23.66 23.13
CA ASP A 164 10.52 23.09 24.43
C ASP A 164 9.87 21.71 24.63
N ALA A 165 10.31 20.99 25.67
CA ALA A 165 9.85 19.63 25.94
C ALA A 165 8.34 19.50 26.18
N LYS A 166 7.66 20.58 26.56
CA LYS A 166 6.20 20.59 26.82
C LYS A 166 5.38 20.68 25.54
N ASN A 167 6.00 21.18 24.47
CA ASN A 167 5.38 21.40 23.18
C ASN A 167 5.68 20.30 22.15
N VAL A 168 6.39 19.26 22.57
CA VAL A 168 6.73 18.14 21.68
C VAL A 168 5.48 17.36 21.29
N VAL A 169 5.30 17.16 19.99
CA VAL A 169 4.32 16.25 19.39
C VAL A 169 5.02 15.37 18.34
N TYR A 170 4.37 14.30 17.97
CA TYR A 170 4.94 13.31 17.04
C TYR A 170 4.03 13.16 15.82
N LEU A 171 4.64 12.90 14.65
CA LEU A 171 3.91 12.40 13.49
C LEU A 171 3.60 10.94 13.74
N ARG A 172 2.35 10.53 13.57
CA ARG A 172 1.93 9.15 13.84
C ARG A 172 2.70 8.15 12.98
N PRO A 173 3.25 7.06 13.57
CA PRO A 173 3.95 6.01 12.84
C PRO A 173 3.01 4.95 12.27
N GLU A 174 1.74 4.96 12.68
CA GLU A 174 0.67 4.07 12.24
C GLU A 174 -0.70 4.72 12.42
N THR A 175 -1.70 4.21 11.72
CA THR A 175 -3.08 4.69 11.82
C THR A 175 -3.89 3.97 12.91
N ALA A 176 -3.43 2.83 13.42
CA ALA A 176 -4.12 1.98 14.38
C ALA A 176 -4.49 2.72 15.68
N GLN A 177 -3.56 3.48 16.25
CA GLN A 177 -3.77 4.10 17.57
C GLN A 177 -4.90 5.13 17.57
N GLY A 178 -5.11 5.84 16.45
CA GLY A 178 -6.26 6.72 16.28
C GLY A 178 -7.59 5.97 16.35
N ILE A 179 -7.62 4.72 15.90
CA ILE A 179 -8.80 3.86 15.99
C ILE A 179 -9.03 3.44 17.44
N PHE A 180 -8.02 2.96 18.15
CA PHE A 180 -8.15 2.49 19.53
C PHE A 180 -8.64 3.58 20.48
N VAL A 181 -8.08 4.80 20.40
CA VAL A 181 -8.51 5.91 21.25
C VAL A 181 -9.93 6.38 20.94
N ASN A 182 -10.46 6.07 19.77
CA ASN A 182 -11.82 6.38 19.34
C ASN A 182 -12.79 5.20 19.46
N PHE A 183 -12.37 4.05 19.97
CA PHE A 183 -13.21 2.86 20.06
C PHE A 183 -14.58 3.13 20.68
N LYS A 184 -14.64 3.75 21.86
CA LYS A 184 -15.91 4.05 22.53
C LYS A 184 -16.74 5.10 21.81
N ASN A 185 -16.11 6.11 21.19
CA ASN A 185 -16.80 7.11 20.40
C ASN A 185 -17.52 6.46 19.21
N VAL A 186 -16.80 5.62 18.48
CA VAL A 186 -17.33 4.94 17.29
C VAL A 186 -18.42 3.94 17.69
N GLN A 187 -18.16 3.08 18.67
CA GLN A 187 -19.14 2.10 19.16
C GLN A 187 -20.48 2.78 19.55
N ARG A 188 -20.40 3.86 20.32
CA ARG A 188 -21.57 4.59 20.79
C ARG A 188 -22.35 5.26 19.63
N THR A 189 -21.64 5.92 18.73
CA THR A 189 -22.26 6.70 17.65
C THR A 189 -22.79 5.81 16.53
N SER A 190 -22.12 4.71 16.22
CA SER A 190 -22.54 3.72 15.20
C SER A 190 -23.55 2.70 15.75
N ARG A 191 -23.66 2.56 17.08
CA ARG A 191 -24.47 1.55 17.78
C ARG A 191 -24.13 0.11 17.37
N LYS A 192 -22.87 -0.12 16.97
CA LYS A 192 -22.41 -1.45 16.60
C LYS A 192 -22.28 -2.35 17.82
N LYS A 193 -22.65 -3.61 17.64
CA LYS A 193 -22.35 -4.72 18.54
C LYS A 193 -21.14 -5.48 18.03
N LEU A 194 -20.45 -6.19 18.91
CA LEU A 194 -19.38 -7.11 18.50
C LEU A 194 -19.94 -8.31 17.71
N PRO A 195 -19.25 -8.77 16.66
CA PRO A 195 -17.99 -8.21 16.16
C PRO A 195 -18.23 -6.99 15.26
N PHE A 196 -17.35 -6.00 15.33
CA PHE A 196 -17.35 -4.90 14.37
C PHE A 196 -15.93 -4.36 14.16
N GLY A 197 -15.68 -3.77 13.00
CA GLY A 197 -14.40 -3.19 12.65
C GLY A 197 -14.46 -1.68 12.41
N ILE A 198 -13.33 -1.03 12.58
CA ILE A 198 -13.14 0.39 12.27
C ILE A 198 -12.00 0.50 11.28
N GLY A 199 -12.31 0.94 10.04
CA GLY A 199 -11.32 1.13 8.99
C GLY A 199 -10.85 2.58 8.90
N GLN A 200 -9.59 2.77 8.54
CA GLN A 200 -8.99 4.07 8.29
C GLN A 200 -7.99 3.99 7.14
N ILE A 201 -7.99 5.03 6.31
CA ILE A 201 -6.94 5.28 5.31
C ILE A 201 -6.26 6.58 5.72
N GLY A 202 -4.93 6.58 5.85
CA GLY A 202 -4.24 7.79 6.23
C GLY A 202 -2.74 7.72 6.15
N LYS A 203 -2.12 8.89 6.16
CA LYS A 203 -0.67 9.06 6.19
C LYS A 203 -0.08 8.61 7.51
N SER A 204 1.08 7.96 7.42
CA SER A 204 1.93 7.59 8.53
C SER A 204 3.38 7.91 8.21
N PHE A 205 4.21 8.02 9.25
CA PHE A 205 5.57 8.55 9.13
C PHE A 205 6.51 7.71 9.99
N ARG A 206 7.56 7.16 9.37
CA ARG A 206 8.61 6.44 10.07
C ARG A 206 9.96 6.94 9.60
N ASN A 207 10.79 7.40 10.50
CA ASN A 207 12.12 7.92 10.18
C ASN A 207 13.09 6.77 9.88
N GLU A 208 12.76 6.01 8.84
CA GLU A 208 13.52 4.82 8.40
C GLU A 208 15.00 5.13 8.22
N ILE A 209 15.86 4.25 8.74
CA ILE A 209 17.33 4.37 8.60
C ILE A 209 17.74 4.09 7.15
N THR A 210 17.19 3.01 6.57
CA THR A 210 17.51 2.53 5.22
C THR A 210 16.24 2.44 4.35
N PRO A 211 15.63 3.57 3.97
CA PRO A 211 14.53 3.55 2.99
C PRO A 211 15.06 3.11 1.63
N GLY A 212 14.22 2.46 0.83
CA GLY A 212 14.67 1.95 -0.47
C GLY A 212 13.60 1.22 -1.26
N ASN A 213 14.03 0.61 -2.36
CA ASN A 213 13.17 -0.14 -3.27
C ASN A 213 11.99 0.69 -3.79
N PHE A 214 12.30 1.89 -4.34
CA PHE A 214 11.31 2.81 -4.88
C PHE A 214 10.27 3.21 -3.82
N THR A 215 8.96 3.00 -4.06
CA THR A 215 7.89 3.33 -3.11
C THR A 215 7.63 2.23 -2.08
N PHE A 216 8.44 1.17 -2.03
CA PHE A 216 8.24 0.05 -1.10
C PHE A 216 8.55 0.44 0.35
N ARG A 217 9.66 1.16 0.60
CA ARG A 217 10.05 1.64 1.94
C ARG A 217 10.42 3.11 1.89
N THR A 218 9.51 3.94 2.37
CA THR A 218 9.62 5.39 2.41
C THR A 218 9.40 5.90 3.83
N ARG A 219 9.80 7.15 4.12
CA ARG A 219 9.60 7.78 5.43
C ARG A 219 8.21 8.35 5.63
N GLU A 220 7.54 8.71 4.53
CA GLU A 220 6.15 9.13 4.48
C GLU A 220 5.40 8.16 3.57
N PHE A 221 4.37 7.52 4.10
CA PHE A 221 3.57 6.52 3.38
C PHE A 221 2.11 6.59 3.79
N GLU A 222 1.27 5.82 3.14
CA GLU A 222 -0.16 5.74 3.47
C GLU A 222 -0.53 4.30 3.82
N GLN A 223 -1.30 4.15 4.90
CA GLN A 223 -1.84 2.86 5.34
C GLN A 223 -3.34 2.79 5.08
N MET A 224 -3.80 1.58 4.79
CA MET A 224 -5.20 1.17 4.82
C MET A 224 -5.33 0.11 5.90
N GLU A 225 -5.96 0.44 7.01
CA GLU A 225 -5.91 -0.34 8.23
C GLU A 225 -7.31 -0.56 8.79
N LEU A 226 -7.58 -1.77 9.23
CA LEU A 226 -8.82 -2.18 9.88
C LEU A 226 -8.48 -2.74 11.25
N GLU A 227 -9.13 -2.21 12.30
CA GLU A 227 -9.13 -2.81 13.62
C GLU A 227 -10.48 -3.50 13.83
N PHE A 228 -10.47 -4.81 13.82
CA PHE A 228 -11.67 -5.63 13.94
C PHE A 228 -11.80 -6.18 15.35
N PHE A 229 -12.78 -5.65 16.08
CA PHE A 229 -13.06 -5.98 17.48
C PHE A 229 -13.97 -7.18 17.57
N CYS A 230 -13.56 -8.19 18.33
CA CYS A 230 -14.31 -9.43 18.53
C CYS A 230 -14.32 -9.88 20.00
N LYS A 231 -15.20 -10.84 20.29
CA LYS A 231 -15.23 -11.47 21.62
C LYS A 231 -13.96 -12.29 21.82
N PRO A 232 -13.31 -12.22 23.03
CA PRO A 232 -12.24 -13.14 23.38
C PRO A 232 -12.65 -14.61 23.11
N ASP A 233 -11.68 -15.44 22.72
CA ASP A 233 -11.85 -16.84 22.31
C ASP A 233 -12.52 -17.07 20.94
N THR A 234 -12.93 -15.99 20.23
CA THR A 234 -13.35 -16.07 18.81
C THR A 234 -12.30 -15.49 17.85
N ASP A 235 -11.22 -14.99 18.40
CA ASP A 235 -10.14 -14.27 17.72
C ASP A 235 -9.47 -15.08 16.60
N LEU A 236 -9.13 -16.35 16.85
CA LEU A 236 -8.48 -17.19 15.84
C LEU A 236 -9.38 -17.53 14.65
N GLU A 237 -10.70 -17.61 14.86
CA GLU A 237 -11.65 -17.79 13.76
C GLU A 237 -11.70 -16.52 12.88
N TRP A 238 -11.75 -15.35 13.51
CA TRP A 238 -11.72 -14.06 12.79
C TRP A 238 -10.35 -13.79 12.15
N PHE A 239 -9.26 -14.20 12.77
CA PHE A 239 -7.94 -14.15 12.18
C PHE A 239 -7.88 -14.96 10.86
N ALA A 240 -8.36 -16.19 10.88
CA ALA A 240 -8.43 -17.03 9.68
C ALA A 240 -9.36 -16.43 8.60
N TYR A 241 -10.50 -15.85 9.01
CA TYR A 241 -11.41 -15.14 8.10
C TYR A 241 -10.71 -13.97 7.40
N TRP A 242 -10.04 -13.09 8.15
CA TRP A 242 -9.38 -11.92 7.58
C TRP A 242 -8.15 -12.28 6.74
N LYS A 243 -7.38 -13.31 7.10
CA LYS A 243 -6.31 -13.86 6.23
C LYS A 243 -6.85 -14.16 4.83
N LYS A 244 -7.90 -14.93 4.76
CA LYS A 244 -8.51 -15.31 3.49
C LYS A 244 -9.12 -14.10 2.76
N PHE A 245 -9.83 -13.24 3.45
CA PHE A 245 -10.49 -12.08 2.86
C PHE A 245 -9.48 -11.11 2.22
N CYS A 246 -8.36 -10.85 2.88
CA CYS A 246 -7.29 -10.00 2.36
C CYS A 246 -6.68 -10.58 1.08
N LEU A 247 -6.42 -11.88 1.06
CA LEU A 247 -5.87 -12.56 -0.11
C LEU A 247 -6.86 -12.57 -1.28
N ASP A 248 -8.12 -12.92 -1.01
CA ASP A 248 -9.18 -12.92 -2.03
C ASP A 248 -9.37 -11.52 -2.66
N TRP A 249 -9.23 -10.46 -1.87
CA TRP A 249 -9.28 -9.08 -2.38
C TRP A 249 -8.15 -8.79 -3.37
N LEU A 250 -6.91 -9.20 -3.09
CA LEU A 250 -5.78 -9.05 -4.01
C LEU A 250 -6.02 -9.80 -5.33
N PHE A 251 -6.50 -11.03 -5.25
CA PHE A 251 -6.82 -11.84 -6.45
C PHE A 251 -7.97 -11.23 -7.26
N SER A 252 -9.00 -10.68 -6.60
CA SER A 252 -10.10 -10.01 -7.30
C SER A 252 -9.66 -8.79 -8.11
N LEU A 253 -8.49 -8.23 -7.81
CA LEU A 253 -7.89 -7.09 -8.49
C LEU A 253 -6.74 -7.47 -9.44
N GLY A 254 -6.55 -8.76 -9.69
CA GLY A 254 -5.72 -9.27 -10.77
C GLY A 254 -4.33 -9.77 -10.36
N LEU A 255 -3.98 -9.83 -9.07
CA LEU A 255 -2.79 -10.56 -8.64
C LEU A 255 -3.03 -12.07 -8.80
N LYS A 256 -1.96 -12.81 -9.04
CA LYS A 256 -2.02 -14.25 -9.30
C LYS A 256 -1.48 -15.05 -8.12
N ASP A 257 -1.93 -16.30 -8.01
CA ASP A 257 -1.55 -17.20 -6.92
C ASP A 257 -0.02 -17.43 -6.85
N GLU A 258 0.65 -17.51 -7.99
CA GLU A 258 2.11 -17.66 -8.05
C GLU A 258 2.90 -16.40 -7.66
N GLU A 259 2.24 -15.25 -7.57
CA GLU A 259 2.84 -13.96 -7.22
C GLU A 259 2.69 -13.60 -5.74
N VAL A 260 1.87 -14.35 -4.99
CA VAL A 260 1.50 -14.03 -3.61
C VAL A 260 1.64 -15.25 -2.71
N ARG A 261 2.09 -15.06 -1.48
CA ARG A 261 2.16 -16.12 -0.50
C ARG A 261 1.81 -15.64 0.90
N TYR A 262 1.44 -16.58 1.79
CA TYR A 262 1.44 -16.34 3.23
C TYR A 262 2.82 -16.61 3.82
N ARG A 263 3.20 -15.80 4.81
CA ARG A 263 4.31 -16.04 5.71
C ARG A 263 3.80 -15.92 7.13
N ASP A 264 3.58 -17.06 7.77
CA ASP A 264 3.20 -17.08 9.17
C ASP A 264 4.44 -16.83 10.04
N HIS A 265 4.32 -15.97 11.06
CA HIS A 265 5.39 -15.66 11.99
C HIS A 265 5.58 -16.79 12.99
N ASP A 266 6.82 -17.16 13.26
CA ASP A 266 7.16 -18.07 14.35
C ASP A 266 6.96 -17.38 15.71
N LYS A 267 6.87 -18.16 16.78
CA LYS A 267 6.58 -17.64 18.13
C LYS A 267 7.63 -16.62 18.60
N GLU A 268 8.87 -16.80 18.18
CA GLU A 268 10.02 -15.97 18.52
C GLU A 268 9.99 -14.61 17.79
N GLU A 269 9.29 -14.53 16.64
CA GLU A 269 9.13 -13.30 15.85
C GLU A 269 7.91 -12.48 16.29
N LEU A 270 6.96 -13.09 17.02
CA LEU A 270 5.74 -12.38 17.40
C LEU A 270 6.05 -11.16 18.27
N SER A 271 5.46 -10.03 17.88
CA SER A 271 5.43 -8.87 18.77
C SER A 271 4.80 -9.25 20.11
N PHE A 272 5.26 -8.63 21.19
CA PHE A 272 4.84 -8.93 22.57
C PHE A 272 3.34 -8.78 22.81
N TYR A 273 2.62 -8.09 21.94
CA TYR A 273 1.17 -7.90 21.96
C TYR A 273 0.40 -8.88 21.06
N SER A 274 1.08 -9.66 20.23
CA SER A 274 0.44 -10.50 19.23
C SER A 274 0.39 -11.97 19.66
N LYS A 275 -0.78 -12.61 19.45
CA LYS A 275 -0.98 -14.05 19.64
C LYS A 275 -0.68 -14.82 18.35
N ALA A 276 -0.91 -14.23 17.20
CA ALA A 276 -0.63 -14.76 15.87
C ALA A 276 -0.42 -13.61 14.89
N THR A 277 0.51 -13.76 13.96
CA THR A 277 0.76 -12.81 12.88
C THR A 277 1.04 -13.57 11.59
N THR A 278 0.50 -13.07 10.50
CA THR A 278 0.77 -13.58 9.14
C THR A 278 0.99 -12.39 8.22
N ASP A 279 2.07 -12.44 7.44
CA ASP A 279 2.23 -11.53 6.32
C ASP A 279 1.62 -12.14 5.05
N VAL A 280 1.05 -11.27 4.21
CA VAL A 280 0.80 -11.59 2.81
C VAL A 280 1.88 -10.90 2.00
N GLU A 281 2.73 -11.67 1.36
CA GLU A 281 3.86 -11.18 0.59
C GLU A 281 3.61 -11.27 -0.91
N PHE A 282 4.16 -10.31 -1.67
CA PHE A 282 4.17 -10.30 -3.13
C PHE A 282 5.60 -10.49 -3.64
N LEU A 283 5.72 -11.22 -4.75
CA LEU A 283 7.01 -11.44 -5.42
C LEU A 283 7.35 -10.25 -6.33
N PHE A 284 8.01 -9.26 -5.74
CA PHE A 284 8.57 -8.14 -6.49
C PHE A 284 9.79 -8.58 -7.32
N PRO A 285 10.24 -7.80 -8.32
CA PRO A 285 11.49 -8.09 -9.02
C PRO A 285 12.74 -8.13 -8.13
N PHE A 286 12.69 -7.55 -6.93
CA PHE A 286 13.75 -7.61 -5.91
C PHE A 286 13.56 -8.72 -4.87
N GLY A 287 12.56 -9.56 -5.00
CA GLY A 287 12.24 -10.65 -4.08
C GLY A 287 10.91 -10.49 -3.36
N TRP A 288 10.63 -11.39 -2.42
CA TRP A 288 9.41 -11.35 -1.64
C TRP A 288 9.36 -10.12 -0.73
N GLY A 289 8.23 -9.45 -0.70
CA GLY A 289 7.99 -8.28 0.14
C GLY A 289 6.58 -8.24 0.69
N GLU A 290 6.46 -7.87 1.94
CA GLU A 290 5.20 -7.77 2.68
C GLU A 290 4.27 -6.72 2.06
N LEU A 291 3.02 -7.11 1.82
CA LEU A 291 1.89 -6.22 1.48
C LEU A 291 0.98 -5.99 2.68
N TRP A 292 0.52 -7.06 3.32
CA TRP A 292 -0.33 -7.08 4.49
C TRP A 292 0.42 -7.63 5.69
N GLY A 293 0.28 -6.96 6.84
CA GLY A 293 0.46 -7.58 8.13
C GLY A 293 -0.91 -7.85 8.72
N ILE A 294 -1.21 -9.10 9.07
CA ILE A 294 -2.46 -9.50 9.70
C ILE A 294 -2.12 -10.04 11.07
N ALA A 295 -2.54 -9.35 12.13
CA ALA A 295 -2.19 -9.68 13.50
C ALA A 295 -3.42 -9.90 14.38
N ASP A 296 -3.35 -10.90 15.25
CA ASP A 296 -4.21 -11.01 16.42
C ASP A 296 -3.53 -10.27 17.58
N ARG A 297 -3.98 -9.04 17.84
CA ARG A 297 -3.41 -8.14 18.86
C ARG A 297 -3.97 -8.37 20.26
N THR A 298 -4.86 -9.33 20.42
CA THR A 298 -5.56 -9.61 21.69
C THR A 298 -6.29 -8.35 22.22
N ASP A 299 -6.33 -8.14 23.53
CA ASP A 299 -6.86 -6.95 24.18
C ASP A 299 -5.80 -5.90 24.50
N TYR A 300 -4.57 -6.07 24.00
CA TYR A 300 -3.41 -5.31 24.42
C TYR A 300 -3.60 -3.78 24.32
N ASP A 301 -3.93 -3.28 23.13
CA ASP A 301 -4.00 -1.84 22.88
C ASP A 301 -5.08 -1.14 23.72
N LEU A 302 -6.29 -1.71 23.75
CA LEU A 302 -7.38 -1.15 24.56
C LEU A 302 -7.04 -1.19 26.06
N THR A 303 -6.39 -2.25 26.54
CA THR A 303 -5.92 -2.38 27.92
C THR A 303 -4.88 -1.31 28.25
N GLN A 304 -3.90 -1.08 27.37
CA GLN A 304 -2.87 -0.05 27.56
C GLN A 304 -3.48 1.35 27.60
N HIS A 305 -4.37 1.67 26.67
CA HIS A 305 -5.06 2.97 26.66
C HIS A 305 -5.98 3.14 27.88
N GLN A 306 -6.66 2.10 28.32
CA GLN A 306 -7.46 2.15 29.55
C GLN A 306 -6.58 2.44 30.76
N ASN A 307 -5.45 1.75 30.91
CA ASN A 307 -4.54 1.88 32.05
C ASN A 307 -3.92 3.28 32.12
N VAL A 308 -3.48 3.84 30.99
CA VAL A 308 -2.83 5.15 30.95
C VAL A 308 -3.85 6.30 31.07
N SER A 309 -5.00 6.18 30.42
CA SER A 309 -6.02 7.24 30.40
C SER A 309 -6.94 7.22 31.62
N GLY A 310 -7.08 6.08 32.28
CA GLY A 310 -8.08 5.85 33.33
C GLY A 310 -9.54 5.78 32.82
N GLN A 311 -9.74 5.73 31.48
CA GLN A 311 -11.06 5.63 30.87
C GLN A 311 -11.47 4.18 30.69
N ASP A 312 -12.75 3.86 30.92
CA ASP A 312 -13.28 2.50 30.71
C ASP A 312 -13.46 2.20 29.21
N LEU A 313 -12.63 1.30 28.69
CA LEU A 313 -12.68 0.82 27.30
C LEU A 313 -13.30 -0.58 27.16
N THR A 314 -13.90 -1.12 28.22
CA THR A 314 -14.60 -2.40 28.17
C THR A 314 -15.85 -2.34 27.31
N TYR A 315 -16.20 -3.45 26.68
CA TYR A 315 -17.48 -3.66 26.01
C TYR A 315 -18.46 -4.37 26.98
N PHE A 316 -19.69 -3.93 27.00
CA PHE A 316 -20.77 -4.64 27.71
C PHE A 316 -21.61 -5.39 26.69
N ASP A 317 -21.63 -6.71 26.82
CA ASP A 317 -22.45 -7.61 26.01
C ASP A 317 -23.81 -7.78 26.70
N ASP A 318 -24.84 -7.17 26.13
CA ASP A 318 -26.21 -7.21 26.64
C ASP A 318 -26.90 -8.57 26.46
N GLU A 319 -26.38 -9.44 25.61
CA GLU A 319 -26.91 -10.78 25.38
C GLU A 319 -26.43 -11.79 26.44
N THR A 320 -25.15 -11.68 26.85
CA THR A 320 -24.56 -12.55 27.87
C THR A 320 -24.49 -11.90 29.25
N ASN A 321 -24.76 -10.58 29.35
CA ASN A 321 -24.61 -9.75 30.55
C ASN A 321 -23.14 -9.78 31.08
N GLU A 322 -22.18 -9.88 30.18
CA GLU A 322 -20.76 -9.89 30.46
C GLU A 322 -20.10 -8.57 30.11
N LYS A 323 -19.01 -8.24 30.81
CA LYS A 323 -18.20 -7.07 30.57
C LYS A 323 -16.75 -7.50 30.37
N TYR A 324 -16.16 -7.15 29.22
CA TYR A 324 -14.80 -7.53 28.88
C TYR A 324 -14.14 -6.50 27.93
N ILE A 325 -12.83 -6.54 27.82
CA ILE A 325 -12.09 -5.82 26.77
C ILE A 325 -12.10 -6.68 25.51
N PRO A 326 -12.54 -6.17 24.36
CA PRO A 326 -12.52 -6.92 23.09
C PRO A 326 -11.11 -7.32 22.68
N TYR A 327 -11.00 -8.44 21.99
CA TYR A 327 -9.81 -8.78 21.21
C TYR A 327 -9.86 -8.09 19.84
N VAL A 328 -8.71 -7.91 19.24
CA VAL A 328 -8.56 -7.16 18.00
C VAL A 328 -7.82 -7.98 16.96
N ILE A 329 -8.39 -8.09 15.76
CA ILE A 329 -7.70 -8.57 14.57
C ILE A 329 -7.41 -7.37 13.69
N GLU A 330 -6.14 -7.18 13.34
CA GLU A 330 -5.64 -6.07 12.55
C GLU A 330 -5.16 -6.54 11.18
N PRO A 331 -5.93 -6.40 10.10
CA PRO A 331 -5.40 -6.37 8.75
C PRO A 331 -4.87 -4.97 8.41
N SER A 332 -3.56 -4.84 8.26
CA SER A 332 -2.88 -3.59 7.92
C SER A 332 -2.18 -3.70 6.57
N LEU A 333 -2.44 -2.76 5.67
CA LEU A 333 -1.89 -2.73 4.30
C LEU A 333 -1.22 -1.41 4.01
N GLY A 334 0.00 -1.46 3.52
CA GLY A 334 0.69 -0.29 2.96
C GLY A 334 0.13 0.06 1.58
N ALA A 335 -0.58 1.21 1.45
CA ALA A 335 -1.16 1.63 0.17
C ALA A 335 -0.08 1.80 -0.92
N ASP A 336 1.06 2.36 -0.58
CA ASP A 336 2.18 2.58 -1.51
C ASP A 336 2.80 1.25 -1.98
N ARG A 337 2.92 0.26 -1.08
CA ARG A 337 3.42 -1.08 -1.41
C ARG A 337 2.48 -1.84 -2.34
N VAL A 338 1.19 -1.83 -2.08
CA VAL A 338 0.23 -2.53 -2.95
C VAL A 338 0.08 -1.84 -4.30
N VAL A 339 0.17 -0.51 -4.37
CA VAL A 339 0.23 0.21 -5.65
C VAL A 339 1.46 -0.22 -6.45
N LEU A 340 2.63 -0.36 -5.80
CA LEU A 340 3.83 -0.87 -6.44
C LEU A 340 3.65 -2.32 -6.91
N ALA A 341 3.02 -3.17 -6.12
CA ALA A 341 2.71 -4.56 -6.51
C ALA A 341 1.83 -4.61 -7.75
N PHE A 342 0.77 -3.79 -7.82
CA PHE A 342 -0.07 -3.70 -9.02
C PHE A 342 0.68 -3.14 -10.23
N LEU A 343 1.59 -2.18 -10.05
CA LEU A 343 2.47 -1.71 -11.13
C LEU A 343 3.36 -2.85 -11.65
N CYS A 344 3.98 -3.61 -10.74
CA CYS A 344 4.83 -4.74 -11.09
C CYS A 344 4.04 -5.88 -11.78
N ALA A 345 2.89 -6.24 -11.24
CA ALA A 345 2.05 -7.29 -11.81
C ALA A 345 1.52 -6.93 -13.21
N ALA A 346 1.09 -5.67 -13.37
CA ALA A 346 0.50 -5.20 -14.61
C ALA A 346 1.49 -5.00 -15.76
N TYR A 347 2.77 -4.75 -15.47
CA TYR A 347 3.79 -4.48 -16.49
C TYR A 347 4.04 -5.71 -17.37
N ASP A 348 3.98 -5.54 -18.70
CA ASP A 348 4.37 -6.55 -19.67
C ASP A 348 4.98 -5.94 -20.94
N GLU A 349 5.83 -6.72 -21.61
CA GLU A 349 6.40 -6.44 -22.92
C GLU A 349 6.04 -7.58 -23.86
N GLU A 350 5.04 -7.37 -24.69
CA GLU A 350 4.51 -8.37 -25.62
C GLU A 350 5.17 -8.27 -26.99
N GLU A 351 5.58 -9.39 -27.56
CA GLU A 351 5.99 -9.49 -28.94
C GLU A 351 4.76 -9.69 -29.83
N LEU A 352 4.63 -8.87 -30.87
CA LEU A 352 3.51 -8.91 -31.80
C LEU A 352 3.84 -9.78 -33.01
N GLU A 353 2.81 -10.20 -33.78
CA GLU A 353 2.95 -11.03 -34.98
C GLU A 353 3.87 -10.43 -36.04
N ASP A 354 4.00 -9.11 -36.11
CA ASP A 354 4.89 -8.39 -37.02
C ASP A 354 6.34 -8.28 -36.50
N GLY A 355 6.66 -8.90 -35.36
CA GLY A 355 7.96 -8.84 -34.69
C GLY A 355 8.25 -7.55 -33.95
N SER A 356 7.31 -6.62 -33.89
CA SER A 356 7.41 -5.43 -33.04
C SER A 356 7.05 -5.76 -31.59
N THR A 357 7.50 -4.93 -30.66
CA THR A 357 7.17 -5.07 -29.23
C THR A 357 6.18 -3.99 -28.80
N ARG A 358 5.21 -4.33 -27.95
CA ARG A 358 4.41 -3.35 -27.23
C ARG A 358 4.66 -3.45 -25.73
N THR A 359 4.83 -2.32 -25.09
CA THR A 359 4.75 -2.23 -23.63
C THR A 359 3.30 -2.02 -23.25
N VAL A 360 2.80 -2.80 -22.31
CA VAL A 360 1.40 -2.73 -21.86
C VAL A 360 1.32 -2.86 -20.34
N MET A 361 0.40 -2.13 -19.73
CA MET A 361 0.05 -2.28 -18.33
C MET A 361 -1.30 -2.98 -18.21
N HIS A 362 -1.29 -4.24 -17.81
CA HIS A 362 -2.49 -5.06 -17.66
C HIS A 362 -3.23 -4.80 -16.33
N PHE A 363 -3.49 -3.54 -16.01
CA PHE A 363 -4.29 -3.23 -14.81
C PHE A 363 -5.68 -3.85 -14.91
N HIS A 364 -6.16 -4.38 -13.78
CA HIS A 364 -7.58 -4.64 -13.63
C HIS A 364 -8.38 -3.36 -13.96
N PRO A 365 -9.51 -3.45 -14.69
CA PRO A 365 -10.28 -2.26 -15.08
C PRO A 365 -10.65 -1.34 -13.92
N GLU A 366 -10.92 -1.90 -12.73
CA GLU A 366 -11.18 -1.12 -11.51
C GLU A 366 -9.98 -0.27 -11.08
N LEU A 367 -8.76 -0.73 -11.30
CA LEU A 367 -7.54 -0.04 -10.89
C LEU A 367 -7.01 0.93 -11.94
N ALA A 368 -7.30 0.71 -13.24
CA ALA A 368 -6.77 1.52 -14.33
C ALA A 368 -6.96 3.02 -14.10
N PRO A 369 -5.88 3.84 -14.20
CA PRO A 369 -5.95 5.29 -13.96
C PRO A 369 -6.90 5.99 -14.93
N VAL A 370 -6.77 5.67 -16.20
CA VAL A 370 -7.68 6.08 -17.28
C VAL A 370 -8.53 4.88 -17.64
N LYS A 371 -9.85 5.04 -17.60
CA LYS A 371 -10.79 3.95 -17.88
C LYS A 371 -11.02 3.79 -19.38
N ILE A 372 -11.12 4.92 -20.09
CA ILE A 372 -11.50 4.98 -21.50
C ILE A 372 -10.67 6.04 -22.21
N GLY A 373 -9.94 5.65 -23.26
CA GLY A 373 -9.33 6.55 -24.20
C GLY A 373 -10.28 6.90 -25.34
N VAL A 374 -10.61 8.16 -25.57
CA VAL A 374 -11.46 8.60 -26.69
C VAL A 374 -10.57 9.17 -27.79
N LEU A 375 -10.57 8.50 -28.94
CA LEU A 375 -9.61 8.69 -30.01
C LEU A 375 -10.36 8.99 -31.32
N PRO A 376 -10.37 10.23 -31.85
CA PRO A 376 -10.87 10.49 -33.19
C PRO A 376 -9.93 9.85 -34.22
N LEU A 377 -10.45 9.17 -35.24
CA LEU A 377 -9.62 8.58 -36.30
C LEU A 377 -8.83 9.65 -37.06
N SER A 378 -9.41 10.84 -37.22
CA SER A 378 -8.82 12.02 -37.86
C SER A 378 -9.20 13.28 -37.07
N LYS A 379 -8.36 14.30 -37.10
CA LYS A 379 -8.67 15.61 -36.50
C LYS A 379 -9.96 16.24 -37.02
N LYS A 380 -10.39 15.89 -38.23
CA LYS A 380 -11.68 16.35 -38.78
C LYS A 380 -12.88 15.85 -38.01
N LEU A 381 -12.70 14.80 -37.22
CA LEU A 381 -13.73 14.11 -36.41
C LEU A 381 -13.71 14.52 -34.95
N ASN A 382 -12.86 15.48 -34.56
CA ASN A 382 -12.70 15.93 -33.18
C ASN A 382 -14.06 16.31 -32.54
N GLU A 383 -14.90 17.07 -33.24
CA GLU A 383 -16.19 17.52 -32.70
C GLU A 383 -17.10 16.37 -32.28
N GLY A 384 -17.20 15.31 -33.10
CA GLY A 384 -17.97 14.12 -32.76
C GLY A 384 -17.35 13.34 -31.59
N ALA A 385 -16.03 13.15 -31.62
CA ALA A 385 -15.30 12.49 -30.56
C ALA A 385 -15.36 13.25 -29.22
N GLU A 386 -15.30 14.57 -29.24
CA GLU A 386 -15.43 15.42 -28.02
C GLU A 386 -16.82 15.28 -27.39
N LYS A 387 -17.88 15.10 -28.18
CA LYS A 387 -19.23 14.83 -27.65
C LYS A 387 -19.28 13.49 -26.94
N VAL A 388 -18.64 12.45 -27.50
CA VAL A 388 -18.51 11.13 -26.87
C VAL A 388 -17.69 11.23 -25.58
N TYR A 389 -16.55 11.93 -25.62
CA TYR A 389 -15.74 12.20 -24.44
C TYR A 389 -16.55 12.91 -23.33
N ALA A 390 -17.24 13.98 -23.67
CA ALA A 390 -18.04 14.75 -22.70
C ALA A 390 -19.19 13.94 -22.08
N MET A 391 -19.69 12.93 -22.80
CA MET A 391 -20.70 12.01 -22.29
C MET A 391 -20.07 11.02 -21.30
N LEU A 392 -18.97 10.35 -21.68
CA LEU A 392 -18.34 9.29 -20.89
C LEU A 392 -17.61 9.83 -19.66
N SER A 393 -16.98 11.00 -19.77
CA SER A 393 -16.21 11.62 -18.68
C SER A 393 -17.05 12.02 -17.45
N LYS A 394 -18.38 12.02 -17.56
CA LYS A 394 -19.29 12.20 -16.41
C LYS A 394 -19.29 10.99 -15.47
N TYR A 395 -18.89 9.83 -15.97
CA TYR A 395 -18.97 8.56 -15.24
C TYR A 395 -17.60 7.92 -15.02
N TYR A 396 -16.63 8.15 -15.93
CA TYR A 396 -15.35 7.50 -15.95
C TYR A 396 -14.22 8.52 -16.14
N ASN A 397 -13.04 8.25 -15.61
CA ASN A 397 -11.85 9.00 -15.94
C ASN A 397 -11.44 8.66 -17.38
N CYS A 398 -11.62 9.62 -18.29
CA CYS A 398 -11.34 9.48 -19.72
C CYS A 398 -10.17 10.35 -20.15
N GLU A 399 -9.42 9.89 -21.14
CA GLU A 399 -8.42 10.68 -21.85
C GLU A 399 -8.84 10.89 -23.30
N PHE A 400 -8.67 12.12 -23.82
CA PHE A 400 -8.88 12.46 -25.21
C PHE A 400 -7.54 12.65 -25.91
N ASP A 401 -7.25 11.90 -27.00
CA ASP A 401 -5.99 12.00 -27.72
C ASP A 401 -6.20 12.04 -29.24
N ASP A 402 -5.84 13.18 -29.85
CA ASP A 402 -5.87 13.40 -31.30
C ASP A 402 -4.47 13.52 -31.95
N ARG A 403 -3.40 13.21 -31.19
CA ARG A 403 -2.02 13.41 -31.61
C ARG A 403 -1.43 12.20 -32.35
N GLY A 404 -0.85 12.43 -33.53
CA GLY A 404 -0.23 11.38 -34.33
C GLY A 404 -1.26 10.49 -35.03
N ASN A 405 -0.86 9.30 -35.48
CA ASN A 405 -1.77 8.32 -36.07
C ASN A 405 -2.44 7.45 -35.02
N ILE A 406 -3.53 6.79 -35.40
CA ILE A 406 -4.35 5.97 -34.47
C ILE A 406 -3.55 4.83 -33.80
N GLY A 407 -2.64 4.18 -34.52
CA GLY A 407 -1.80 3.12 -33.95
C GLY A 407 -0.90 3.62 -32.81
N LYS A 408 -0.32 4.83 -32.94
CA LYS A 408 0.46 5.46 -31.87
C LYS A 408 -0.40 5.85 -30.67
N ARG A 409 -1.67 6.24 -30.89
CA ARG A 409 -2.61 6.56 -29.81
C ARG A 409 -2.96 5.32 -29.01
N TYR A 410 -3.26 4.20 -29.67
CA TYR A 410 -3.47 2.91 -29.01
C TYR A 410 -2.25 2.49 -28.17
N ARG A 411 -1.03 2.63 -28.71
CA ARG A 411 0.20 2.30 -27.96
C ARG A 411 0.36 3.13 -26.69
N ARG A 412 0.07 4.44 -26.75
CA ARG A 412 0.13 5.30 -25.55
C ARG A 412 -0.90 4.87 -24.49
N GLN A 413 -2.10 4.46 -24.91
CA GLN A 413 -3.13 3.97 -24.00
C GLN A 413 -2.76 2.59 -23.43
N ASP A 414 -2.19 1.69 -24.23
CA ASP A 414 -1.68 0.39 -23.76
C ASP A 414 -0.59 0.58 -22.69
N GLU A 415 0.36 1.49 -22.90
CA GLU A 415 1.46 1.79 -21.97
C GLU A 415 1.01 2.36 -20.61
N ILE A 416 -0.12 3.02 -20.55
CA ILE A 416 -0.67 3.56 -19.29
C ILE A 416 -1.76 2.67 -18.70
N GLY A 417 -2.11 1.58 -19.39
CA GLY A 417 -3.03 0.57 -18.90
C GLY A 417 -4.50 0.89 -19.07
N THR A 418 -4.87 1.75 -20.01
CA THR A 418 -6.28 2.04 -20.31
C THR A 418 -6.96 0.80 -20.88
N PRO A 419 -7.99 0.23 -20.21
CA PRO A 419 -8.58 -1.04 -20.63
C PRO A 419 -9.36 -0.95 -21.94
N PHE A 420 -9.97 0.20 -22.24
CA PHE A 420 -10.78 0.38 -23.43
C PHE A 420 -10.44 1.67 -24.17
N CYS A 421 -10.40 1.60 -25.51
CA CYS A 421 -10.31 2.76 -26.37
C CYS A 421 -11.54 2.86 -27.26
N VAL A 422 -12.14 4.04 -27.30
CA VAL A 422 -13.28 4.37 -28.15
C VAL A 422 -12.78 5.18 -29.34
N THR A 423 -12.89 4.66 -30.55
CA THR A 423 -12.51 5.36 -31.76
C THR A 423 -13.74 5.89 -32.49
N TYR A 424 -13.78 7.21 -32.68
CA TYR A 424 -14.77 7.88 -33.51
C TYR A 424 -14.20 8.02 -34.92
N ASP A 425 -14.84 7.39 -35.89
CA ASP A 425 -14.40 7.30 -37.28
C ASP A 425 -15.39 7.98 -38.25
N PHE A 426 -15.14 7.91 -39.56
CA PHE A 426 -16.02 8.54 -40.55
C PHE A 426 -17.41 7.88 -40.62
N ASP A 427 -17.48 6.57 -40.41
CA ASP A 427 -18.75 5.85 -40.40
C ASP A 427 -19.60 6.24 -39.19
N SER A 428 -18.96 6.73 -38.10
CA SER A 428 -19.63 7.21 -36.88
C SER A 428 -20.57 8.38 -37.15
N GLU A 429 -20.27 9.23 -38.16
CA GLU A 429 -21.14 10.33 -38.60
C GLU A 429 -22.45 9.83 -39.24
N GLU A 430 -22.39 8.63 -39.83
CA GLU A 430 -23.55 8.06 -40.56
C GLU A 430 -24.35 7.10 -39.71
N ASP A 431 -23.68 6.21 -38.98
CA ASP A 431 -24.31 5.12 -38.25
C ASP A 431 -24.53 5.39 -36.75
N GLY A 432 -23.98 6.50 -36.21
CA GLY A 432 -24.09 6.84 -34.79
C GLY A 432 -23.43 5.81 -33.87
N ALA A 433 -22.43 5.07 -34.35
CA ALA A 433 -21.69 4.08 -33.58
C ALA A 433 -20.18 4.40 -33.56
N VAL A 434 -19.47 3.80 -32.65
CA VAL A 434 -18.02 3.91 -32.49
C VAL A 434 -17.39 2.55 -32.36
N THR A 435 -16.09 2.48 -32.63
CA THR A 435 -15.34 1.25 -32.39
C THR A 435 -14.77 1.26 -30.98
N VAL A 436 -15.06 0.21 -30.21
CA VAL A 436 -14.48 -0.02 -28.87
C VAL A 436 -13.41 -1.10 -29.00
N ARG A 437 -12.17 -0.77 -28.65
CA ARG A 437 -11.03 -1.70 -28.62
C ARG A 437 -10.71 -2.10 -27.20
N ASP A 438 -10.63 -3.40 -26.96
CA ASP A 438 -10.14 -3.99 -25.71
C ASP A 438 -8.58 -4.02 -25.72
N ARG A 439 -7.95 -3.57 -24.64
CA ARG A 439 -6.48 -3.51 -24.48
C ARG A 439 -5.83 -4.88 -24.55
N ASP A 440 -6.40 -5.85 -23.84
CA ASP A 440 -5.76 -7.13 -23.59
C ASP A 440 -5.86 -8.06 -24.83
N THR A 441 -7.02 -8.10 -25.43
CA THR A 441 -7.28 -8.93 -26.63
C THR A 441 -7.00 -8.22 -27.95
N MET A 442 -6.90 -6.88 -27.94
CA MET A 442 -6.86 -5.99 -29.13
C MET A 442 -8.08 -6.14 -30.05
N GLN A 443 -9.10 -6.90 -29.64
CA GLN A 443 -10.34 -7.04 -30.41
C GLN A 443 -11.12 -5.74 -30.41
N GLN A 444 -11.90 -5.56 -31.48
CA GLN A 444 -12.70 -4.36 -31.70
C GLN A 444 -14.15 -4.73 -31.93
N GLU A 445 -15.04 -3.97 -31.31
CA GLU A 445 -16.49 -4.12 -31.45
C GLU A 445 -17.10 -2.78 -31.88
N ARG A 446 -18.15 -2.84 -32.71
CA ARG A 446 -18.92 -1.65 -33.10
C ARG A 446 -20.09 -1.47 -32.17
N ILE A 447 -20.14 -0.36 -31.42
CA ILE A 447 -21.14 -0.08 -30.39
C ILE A 447 -21.84 1.27 -30.70
N LYS A 448 -23.17 1.32 -30.60
CA LYS A 448 -23.94 2.57 -30.72
C LYS A 448 -23.54 3.53 -29.61
N ILE A 449 -23.43 4.82 -29.94
CA ILE A 449 -23.06 5.86 -28.94
C ILE A 449 -24.09 5.91 -27.80
N GLU A 450 -25.36 5.73 -28.10
CA GLU A 450 -26.43 5.69 -27.09
C GLU A 450 -26.31 4.51 -26.11
N ASP A 451 -25.68 3.41 -26.53
CA ASP A 451 -25.51 2.18 -25.72
C ASP A 451 -24.21 2.17 -24.91
N LEU A 452 -23.27 3.09 -25.18
CA LEU A 452 -21.95 3.07 -24.56
C LEU A 452 -22.00 3.09 -23.03
N LYS A 453 -22.92 3.84 -22.43
CA LYS A 453 -23.05 3.89 -20.98
C LYS A 453 -23.37 2.51 -20.42
N ALA A 454 -24.40 1.86 -20.92
CA ALA A 454 -24.80 0.51 -20.46
C ALA A 454 -23.72 -0.55 -20.79
N TYR A 455 -23.01 -0.40 -21.91
CA TYR A 455 -21.89 -1.26 -22.27
C TYR A 455 -20.76 -1.17 -21.23
N PHE A 456 -20.33 0.04 -20.88
CA PHE A 456 -19.23 0.22 -19.92
C PHE A 456 -19.65 -0.06 -18.48
N GLU A 457 -20.91 0.18 -18.08
CA GLU A 457 -21.40 -0.25 -16.77
C GLU A 457 -21.15 -1.74 -16.53
N LYS A 458 -21.40 -2.59 -17.54
CA LYS A 458 -21.10 -4.04 -17.45
C LYS A 458 -19.60 -4.38 -17.45
N LYS A 459 -18.80 -3.59 -18.21
CA LYS A 459 -17.35 -3.84 -18.31
C LYS A 459 -16.57 -3.44 -17.05
N PHE A 460 -17.11 -2.52 -16.26
CA PHE A 460 -16.52 -2.03 -15.01
C PHE A 460 -17.24 -2.55 -13.76
N GLU A 461 -18.16 -3.47 -13.90
CA GLU A 461 -18.79 -4.18 -12.75
C GLU A 461 -17.76 -5.09 -12.08
N TRP A 462 -17.54 -4.88 -10.75
CA TRP A 462 -16.53 -5.59 -9.94
C TRP A 462 -17.05 -5.91 -8.54
#